data_5202a0eff7448c4b806d1b6fdb676b25
#
_entry.id   5202a0eff7448c4b806d1b6fdb676b25
#
_cell.length_a   1.000
_cell.length_b   1.000
_cell.length_c   1.000
_cell.angle_alpha   90.00
_cell.angle_beta   90.00
_cell.angle_gamma   90.00
#
_symmetry.space_group_name_H-M   'P 1'
#
loop_
_entity.id
_entity.type
_entity.pdbx_description
1 polymer ?
#
loop_
_entity_poly.entity_id
_entity_poly.type
_entity_poly.pdbx_seq_one_letter_code
_entity_poly.pdbx_strand_id
1 'polypeptide(L)'
;MLSAPKPTSRSRSAGETGPISAPGQGDAFLPLRITRGIVVQAEAQAIISANFRWNVSALVVLCLTLLPEASFAATAEALLPRNLSPWGMFLNADIVVKAVMVGLAVASLATWTVWLAKTIELRRETAGAKRRLNLLESDTTLADVEHDSEGGSDAVAQIIQSAAREASLSGGVLDDDVKERIALRLERVEAAMSRQIARGTGVLATIGATAPFVGLFGTVWGIMNAFIGISEAHTTNLAVVAPGIAEALLATALGLIAAIPAVVIYNHLTRSIAAYRALLGDASAQVLLLISREGGRGAPRIARAAE
;
A
#
# COMPACT_ATOMS: atom_id res chain seq x y z
N MET A 1 -47.86 38.04 2.82
CA MET A 1 -48.97 37.49 3.60
C MET A 1 -48.45 36.34 4.42
N LEU A 2 -48.52 36.54 5.72
CA LEU A 2 -48.70 35.59 6.84
C LEU A 2 -47.56 34.54 7.02
N SER A 3 -46.99 34.32 8.15
CA SER A 3 -47.02 34.86 9.53
C SER A 3 -46.18 33.86 10.35
N ALA A 4 -45.24 34.35 11.11
CA ALA A 4 -44.61 33.59 12.19
C ALA A 4 -45.58 33.45 13.38
N PRO A 5 -45.34 32.57 14.33
CA PRO A 5 -45.08 33.09 15.67
C PRO A 5 -43.94 32.42 16.47
N LYS A 6 -43.36 33.23 17.30
CA LYS A 6 -42.58 33.03 18.51
C LYS A 6 -43.53 33.03 19.71
N PRO A 7 -43.07 32.98 20.99
CA PRO A 7 -42.38 31.94 21.77
C PRO A 7 -43.14 31.66 23.11
N THR A 8 -42.65 30.71 23.94
CA THR A 8 -43.05 30.68 25.37
C THR A 8 -41.85 30.33 26.28
N SER A 9 -41.68 31.21 27.21
CA SER A 9 -40.83 31.19 28.39
C SER A 9 -41.50 30.47 29.57
N ARG A 10 -40.68 29.88 30.47
CA ARG A 10 -40.88 29.77 31.95
C ARG A 10 -39.63 29.14 32.54
N SER A 11 -38.78 29.78 33.28
CA SER A 11 -38.77 30.40 34.62
C SER A 11 -38.74 29.41 35.79
N ARG A 12 -37.61 29.54 36.58
CA ARG A 12 -37.39 29.41 38.04
C ARG A 12 -37.42 28.00 38.65
N SER A 13 -36.47 27.68 39.51
CA SER A 13 -36.05 28.20 40.84
C SER A 13 -34.73 27.48 41.27
N ALA A 14 -33.70 28.11 41.77
CA ALA A 14 -33.39 28.62 43.09
C ALA A 14 -33.21 27.56 44.21
N GLY A 15 -32.02 27.64 44.87
CA GLY A 15 -31.69 27.09 46.20
C GLY A 15 -30.65 26.00 46.13
N GLU A 16 -29.55 25.91 46.86
CA GLU A 16 -29.10 26.56 48.10
C GLU A 16 -27.60 26.21 48.30
N THR A 17 -26.89 27.15 48.66
CA THR A 17 -25.74 27.33 49.60
C THR A 17 -24.95 26.16 50.18
N GLY A 18 -23.62 26.26 50.10
CA GLY A 18 -22.62 26.32 51.11
C GLY A 18 -21.77 25.09 51.34
N PRO A 19 -20.65 25.20 52.07
CA PRO A 19 -19.43 25.92 51.67
C PRO A 19 -18.10 25.08 51.81
N ILE A 20 -17.03 25.61 51.20
CA ILE A 20 -15.61 25.62 51.67
C ILE A 20 -14.94 24.32 52.14
N SER A 21 -13.91 23.88 51.39
CA SER A 21 -12.54 23.69 51.91
C SER A 21 -11.52 23.41 50.77
N ALA A 22 -10.55 24.27 50.64
CA ALA A 22 -9.23 23.99 50.10
C ALA A 22 -8.32 23.70 51.31
N PRO A 23 -7.05 23.24 51.16
CA PRO A 23 -6.20 23.05 50.01
C PRO A 23 -5.44 21.71 50.05
N GLY A 24 -4.78 21.33 48.99
CA GLY A 24 -3.79 20.31 49.12
C GLY A 24 -3.20 19.78 47.80
N GLN A 25 -2.00 20.25 47.57
CA GLN A 25 -0.90 19.52 46.94
C GLN A 25 -0.96 19.22 45.43
N GLY A 26 0.09 19.75 44.83
CA GLY A 26 0.52 19.58 43.48
C GLY A 26 0.61 18.16 43.00
N ASP A 27 0.06 17.96 41.84
CA ASP A 27 0.39 16.82 40.99
C ASP A 27 1.05 17.35 39.71
N ALA A 28 2.31 16.94 39.59
CA ALA A 28 3.15 17.12 38.45
C ALA A 28 2.44 16.57 37.22
N PHE A 29 2.10 17.43 36.28
CA PHE A 29 1.67 17.05 34.94
C PHE A 29 2.85 16.40 34.21
N LEU A 30 2.91 15.07 34.22
CA LEU A 30 3.77 14.27 33.36
C LEU A 30 3.11 14.15 31.98
N PRO A 31 3.85 14.36 30.88
CA PRO A 31 3.35 14.19 29.53
C PRO A 31 3.34 12.70 29.13
N LEU A 32 2.38 11.93 29.63
CA LEU A 32 2.23 10.48 29.41
C LEU A 32 1.30 10.14 28.23
N ARG A 33 0.99 11.08 27.37
CA ARG A 33 0.02 10.83 26.28
C ARG A 33 0.62 10.60 24.90
N ILE A 34 1.89 10.91 24.68
CA ILE A 34 2.53 10.79 23.36
C ILE A 34 3.15 9.39 23.14
N THR A 35 3.66 8.78 24.20
CA THR A 35 4.30 7.44 24.10
C THR A 35 3.32 6.29 23.88
N ARG A 36 2.05 6.42 24.29
CA ARG A 36 1.05 5.35 24.06
C ARG A 36 0.62 5.20 22.60
N GLY A 37 0.60 6.28 21.84
CA GLY A 37 0.23 6.24 20.41
C GLY A 37 1.25 5.49 19.54
N ILE A 38 2.53 5.70 19.81
CA ILE A 38 3.63 5.09 19.03
C ILE A 38 3.76 3.58 19.32
N VAL A 39 3.59 3.18 20.59
CA VAL A 39 3.66 1.76 20.98
C VAL A 39 2.48 0.97 20.40
N VAL A 40 1.25 1.52 20.47
CA VAL A 40 0.05 0.86 19.91
C VAL A 40 0.15 0.73 18.38
N GLN A 41 0.75 1.70 17.70
CA GLN A 41 0.91 1.66 16.25
C GLN A 41 2.01 0.68 15.82
N ALA A 42 3.08 0.55 16.61
CA ALA A 42 4.15 -0.43 16.38
C ALA A 42 3.64 -1.87 16.62
N GLU A 43 2.86 -2.09 17.67
CA GLU A 43 2.25 -3.40 17.95
C GLU A 43 1.19 -3.77 16.88
N ALA A 44 0.37 -2.82 16.45
CA ALA A 44 -0.59 -3.04 15.37
C ALA A 44 0.09 -3.39 14.04
N GLN A 45 1.21 -2.75 13.70
CA GLN A 45 1.99 -3.10 12.51
C GLN A 45 2.70 -4.44 12.64
N ALA A 46 3.18 -4.81 13.82
CA ALA A 46 3.78 -6.12 14.08
C ALA A 46 2.73 -7.24 13.97
N ILE A 47 1.53 -7.02 14.50
CA ILE A 47 0.41 -7.97 14.42
C ILE A 47 -0.08 -8.12 12.97
N ILE A 48 -0.18 -7.01 12.21
CA ILE A 48 -0.61 -7.05 10.80
C ILE A 48 0.45 -7.74 9.92
N SER A 49 1.74 -7.50 10.16
CA SER A 49 2.82 -8.16 9.41
C SER A 49 2.96 -9.64 9.76
N ALA A 50 2.76 -10.01 11.03
CA ALA A 50 2.75 -11.40 11.47
C ALA A 50 1.55 -12.15 10.90
N ASN A 51 0.34 -11.58 10.99
CA ASN A 51 -0.87 -12.19 10.45
C ASN A 51 -0.83 -12.33 8.92
N PHE A 52 -0.18 -11.40 8.20
CA PHE A 52 -0.02 -11.52 6.74
C PHE A 52 0.92 -12.66 6.36
N ARG A 53 2.03 -12.85 7.09
CA ARG A 53 2.95 -13.98 6.86
C ARG A 53 2.27 -15.33 7.16
N TRP A 54 1.46 -15.39 8.21
CA TRP A 54 0.68 -16.59 8.56
C TRP A 54 -0.42 -16.86 7.52
N ASN A 55 -1.12 -15.84 7.06
CA ASN A 55 -2.18 -16.01 6.07
C ASN A 55 -1.65 -16.45 4.70
N VAL A 56 -0.50 -15.94 4.25
CA VAL A 56 0.11 -16.40 3.00
C VAL A 56 0.67 -17.81 3.14
N SER A 57 1.33 -18.13 4.26
CA SER A 57 1.80 -19.50 4.53
C SER A 57 0.64 -20.46 4.71
N ALA A 58 -0.43 -20.06 5.40
CA ALA A 58 -1.63 -20.87 5.56
C ALA A 58 -2.36 -21.09 4.22
N LEU A 59 -2.39 -20.08 3.35
CA LEU A 59 -3.01 -20.20 2.02
C LEU A 59 -2.17 -21.11 1.10
N VAL A 60 -0.84 -21.03 1.18
CA VAL A 60 0.06 -21.92 0.45
C VAL A 60 -0.06 -23.35 0.97
N VAL A 61 -0.09 -23.54 2.29
CA VAL A 61 -0.29 -24.87 2.90
C VAL A 61 -1.68 -25.39 2.59
N LEU A 62 -2.73 -24.58 2.63
CA LEU A 62 -4.09 -24.96 2.26
C LEU A 62 -4.18 -25.32 0.77
N CYS A 63 -3.51 -24.59 -0.13
CA CYS A 63 -3.40 -24.96 -1.54
C CYS A 63 -2.61 -26.26 -1.72
N LEU A 64 -1.54 -26.50 -0.94
CA LEU A 64 -0.79 -27.76 -1.01
C LEU A 64 -1.58 -28.95 -0.45
N THR A 65 -2.39 -28.74 0.60
CA THR A 65 -3.22 -29.81 1.22
C THR A 65 -4.52 -30.08 0.47
N LEU A 66 -4.98 -29.12 -0.35
CA LEU A 66 -6.13 -29.27 -1.25
C LEU A 66 -5.76 -29.89 -2.61
N LEU A 67 -4.46 -30.15 -2.87
CA LEU A 67 -4.09 -31.02 -3.98
C LEU A 67 -4.63 -32.42 -3.63
N PRO A 68 -5.62 -32.93 -4.35
CA PRO A 68 -6.11 -34.27 -4.07
C PRO A 68 -4.93 -35.21 -4.26
N GLU A 69 -4.62 -36.00 -3.22
CA GLU A 69 -3.77 -37.16 -3.41
C GLU A 69 -4.39 -37.97 -4.55
N ALA A 70 -3.71 -37.99 -5.69
CA ALA A 70 -4.11 -38.74 -6.84
C ALA A 70 -3.96 -40.23 -6.49
N SER A 71 -4.88 -40.74 -5.66
CA SER A 71 -5.17 -42.17 -5.56
C SER A 71 -5.87 -42.54 -6.85
N PHE A 72 -5.10 -42.69 -7.90
CA PHE A 72 -5.55 -43.22 -9.16
C PHE A 72 -5.86 -44.71 -9.00
N ALA A 73 -7.15 -45.02 -8.96
CA ALA A 73 -7.62 -46.32 -9.32
C ALA A 73 -7.15 -46.61 -10.75
N ALA A 74 -6.15 -47.46 -10.88
CA ALA A 74 -5.41 -47.79 -12.11
C ALA A 74 -6.22 -48.58 -13.16
N THR A 75 -7.56 -48.51 -13.18
CA THR A 75 -8.41 -49.35 -14.04
C THR A 75 -9.27 -48.61 -15.06
N ALA A 76 -9.17 -47.25 -15.14
CA ALA A 76 -9.91 -46.46 -16.14
C ALA A 76 -9.02 -45.88 -17.28
N GLU A 77 -7.75 -46.26 -17.37
CA GLU A 77 -6.79 -45.66 -18.30
C GLU A 77 -6.97 -46.03 -19.78
N ALA A 78 -7.86 -46.97 -20.13
CA ALA A 78 -7.93 -47.48 -21.50
C ALA A 78 -8.86 -46.73 -22.45
N LEU A 79 -9.65 -45.71 -21.98
CA LEU A 79 -10.67 -45.05 -22.80
C LEU A 79 -10.61 -43.52 -22.81
N LEU A 80 -9.67 -42.89 -22.07
CA LEU A 80 -9.50 -41.46 -22.13
C LEU A 80 -8.47 -41.07 -23.21
N PRO A 81 -8.76 -40.09 -24.10
CA PRO A 81 -7.77 -39.60 -25.05
C PRO A 81 -6.52 -39.14 -24.27
N ARG A 82 -5.35 -39.66 -24.62
CA ARG A 82 -4.04 -39.37 -23.97
C ARG A 82 -3.61 -37.90 -23.90
N ASN A 83 -4.44 -36.98 -24.37
CA ASN A 83 -4.09 -35.59 -24.60
C ASN A 83 -4.76 -34.58 -23.64
N LEU A 84 -5.35 -35.02 -22.51
CA LEU A 84 -5.96 -34.12 -21.50
C LEU A 84 -4.96 -33.60 -20.47
N SER A 85 -3.65 -33.71 -20.68
CA SER A 85 -2.67 -33.00 -19.86
C SER A 85 -2.72 -31.49 -20.15
N PRO A 86 -2.47 -30.61 -19.17
CA PRO A 86 -2.44 -29.15 -19.39
C PRO A 86 -1.52 -28.74 -20.56
N TRP A 87 -0.41 -29.46 -20.73
CA TRP A 87 0.52 -29.23 -21.83
C TRP A 87 -0.06 -29.69 -23.19
N GLY A 88 -0.71 -30.87 -23.20
CA GLY A 88 -1.41 -31.35 -24.40
C GLY A 88 -2.55 -30.43 -24.84
N MET A 89 -3.33 -29.92 -23.87
CA MET A 89 -4.38 -28.93 -24.13
C MET A 89 -3.79 -27.65 -24.74
N PHE A 90 -2.68 -27.14 -24.21
CA PHE A 90 -2.01 -25.98 -24.77
C PHE A 90 -1.52 -26.20 -26.19
N LEU A 91 -0.92 -27.37 -26.50
CA LEU A 91 -0.39 -27.67 -27.83
C LEU A 91 -1.50 -27.82 -28.89
N ASN A 92 -2.66 -28.34 -28.51
CA ASN A 92 -3.79 -28.58 -29.43
C ASN A 92 -4.76 -27.41 -29.53
N ALA A 93 -4.71 -26.46 -28.58
CA ALA A 93 -5.60 -25.30 -28.54
C ALA A 93 -5.55 -24.47 -29.82
N ASP A 94 -6.68 -23.83 -30.15
CA ASP A 94 -6.75 -22.85 -31.23
C ASP A 94 -5.76 -21.71 -31.03
N ILE A 95 -5.32 -21.07 -32.11
CA ILE A 95 -4.32 -20.00 -32.09
C ILE A 95 -4.72 -18.83 -31.18
N VAL A 96 -6.03 -18.49 -31.13
CA VAL A 96 -6.54 -17.41 -30.28
C VAL A 96 -6.47 -17.81 -28.83
N VAL A 97 -6.88 -19.02 -28.47
CA VAL A 97 -6.81 -19.55 -27.10
C VAL A 97 -5.35 -19.67 -26.64
N LYS A 98 -4.44 -20.12 -27.53
CA LYS A 98 -3.00 -20.11 -27.26
C LYS A 98 -2.47 -18.72 -26.95
N ALA A 99 -2.84 -17.73 -27.76
CA ALA A 99 -2.41 -16.34 -27.55
C ALA A 99 -2.92 -15.81 -26.19
N VAL A 100 -4.16 -16.12 -25.83
CA VAL A 100 -4.71 -15.80 -24.50
C VAL A 100 -3.91 -16.46 -23.39
N MET A 101 -3.64 -17.76 -23.45
CA MET A 101 -2.88 -18.49 -22.42
C MET A 101 -1.45 -17.96 -22.29
N VAL A 102 -0.75 -17.67 -23.39
CA VAL A 102 0.59 -17.08 -23.39
C VAL A 102 0.56 -15.69 -22.78
N GLY A 103 -0.40 -14.84 -23.17
CA GLY A 103 -0.57 -13.50 -22.60
C GLY A 103 -0.79 -13.53 -21.09
N LEU A 104 -1.62 -14.46 -20.60
CA LEU A 104 -1.85 -14.65 -19.16
C LEU A 104 -0.61 -15.17 -18.41
N ALA A 105 0.17 -16.06 -19.03
CA ALA A 105 1.43 -16.53 -18.47
C ALA A 105 2.45 -15.38 -18.35
N VAL A 106 2.58 -14.53 -19.38
CA VAL A 106 3.42 -13.33 -19.35
C VAL A 106 2.94 -12.35 -18.27
N ALA A 107 1.62 -12.13 -18.14
CA ALA A 107 1.04 -11.31 -17.09
C ALA A 107 1.35 -11.84 -15.68
N SER A 108 1.31 -13.16 -15.50
CA SER A 108 1.71 -13.81 -14.24
C SER A 108 3.18 -13.58 -13.94
N LEU A 109 4.09 -13.76 -14.90
CA LEU A 109 5.52 -13.46 -14.74
C LEU A 109 5.77 -11.99 -14.40
N ALA A 110 5.07 -11.07 -15.07
CA ALA A 110 5.16 -9.64 -14.77
C ALA A 110 4.70 -9.33 -13.34
N THR A 111 3.65 -10.00 -12.85
CA THR A 111 3.17 -9.86 -11.47
C THR A 111 4.27 -10.18 -10.45
N TRP A 112 4.94 -11.31 -10.60
CA TRP A 112 6.01 -11.72 -9.70
C TRP A 112 7.25 -10.84 -9.80
N THR A 113 7.60 -10.40 -11.02
CA THR A 113 8.73 -9.49 -11.26
C THR A 113 8.50 -8.14 -10.58
N VAL A 114 7.32 -7.54 -10.77
CA VAL A 114 6.96 -6.26 -10.14
C VAL A 114 6.90 -6.39 -8.63
N TRP A 115 6.35 -7.48 -8.11
CA TRP A 115 6.32 -7.75 -6.67
C TRP A 115 7.72 -7.78 -6.05
N LEU A 116 8.62 -8.55 -6.65
CA LEU A 116 9.99 -8.68 -6.15
C LEU A 116 10.74 -7.35 -6.19
N ALA A 117 10.70 -6.67 -7.34
CA ALA A 117 11.37 -5.39 -7.54
C ALA A 117 10.86 -4.33 -6.54
N LYS A 118 9.53 -4.18 -6.43
CA LYS A 118 8.90 -3.18 -5.55
C LYS A 118 9.05 -3.51 -4.06
N THR A 119 9.06 -4.77 -3.70
CA THR A 119 9.30 -5.16 -2.30
C THR A 119 10.73 -4.82 -1.86
N ILE A 120 11.72 -5.06 -2.74
CA ILE A 120 13.13 -4.73 -2.45
C ILE A 120 13.30 -3.21 -2.39
N GLU A 121 12.79 -2.47 -3.38
CA GLU A 121 12.84 -1.01 -3.45
C GLU A 121 12.23 -0.39 -2.17
N LEU A 122 11.00 -0.76 -1.84
CA LEU A 122 10.28 -0.19 -0.70
C LEU A 122 10.93 -0.52 0.65
N ARG A 123 11.50 -1.72 0.80
CA ARG A 123 12.25 -2.09 2.02
C ARG A 123 13.51 -1.25 2.18
N ARG A 124 14.25 -1.00 1.09
CA ARG A 124 15.46 -0.16 1.11
C ARG A 124 15.13 1.27 1.47
N GLU A 125 14.14 1.86 0.80
CA GLU A 125 13.70 3.23 1.05
C GLU A 125 13.16 3.42 2.47
N THR A 126 12.33 2.51 2.96
CA THR A 126 11.79 2.56 4.33
C THR A 126 12.90 2.40 5.37
N ALA A 127 13.88 1.52 5.14
CA ALA A 127 15.00 1.35 6.06
C ALA A 127 15.91 2.58 6.11
N GLY A 128 16.17 3.20 4.96
CA GLY A 128 16.91 4.48 4.86
C GLY A 128 16.20 5.60 5.58
N ALA A 129 14.90 5.78 5.29
CA ALA A 129 14.07 6.82 5.92
C ALA A 129 14.00 6.67 7.45
N LYS A 130 13.83 5.45 7.98
CA LYS A 130 13.83 5.20 9.43
C LYS A 130 15.16 5.54 10.10
N ARG A 131 16.29 5.18 9.48
CA ARG A 131 17.61 5.51 10.02
C ARG A 131 17.80 7.02 10.15
N ARG A 132 17.44 7.78 9.11
CA ARG A 132 17.57 9.24 9.13
C ARG A 132 16.57 9.90 10.07
N LEU A 133 15.34 9.39 10.17
CA LEU A 133 14.37 9.89 11.13
C LEU A 133 14.90 9.78 12.57
N ASN A 134 15.51 8.65 12.91
CA ASN A 134 16.13 8.46 14.24
C ASN A 134 17.29 9.46 14.48
N LEU A 135 18.04 9.86 13.44
CA LEU A 135 19.06 10.90 13.56
C LEU A 135 18.44 12.29 13.79
N LEU A 136 17.31 12.60 13.13
CA LEU A 136 16.56 13.84 13.32
C LEU A 136 15.97 13.99 14.72
N GLU A 137 15.68 12.88 15.40
CA GLU A 137 15.16 12.87 16.79
C GLU A 137 16.24 13.13 17.84
N SER A 138 17.52 12.96 17.49
CA SER A 138 18.64 13.37 18.36
C SER A 138 18.76 14.91 18.39
N ASP A 139 19.33 15.47 19.50
CA ASP A 139 19.49 16.92 19.68
C ASP A 139 20.57 17.53 18.75
N THR A 140 20.35 17.42 17.44
CA THR A 140 21.22 17.91 16.37
C THR A 140 20.73 19.24 15.82
N THR A 141 21.65 20.00 15.21
CA THR A 141 21.28 21.21 14.44
C THR A 141 20.94 20.85 13.00
N LEU A 142 20.24 21.75 12.30
CA LEU A 142 19.94 21.56 10.87
C LEU A 142 21.23 21.39 10.04
N ALA A 143 22.29 22.14 10.39
CA ALA A 143 23.58 22.05 9.71
C ALA A 143 24.27 20.69 9.90
N ASP A 144 24.20 20.10 11.10
CA ASP A 144 24.76 18.77 11.35
C ASP A 144 24.03 17.71 10.52
N VAL A 145 22.70 17.80 10.47
CA VAL A 145 21.86 16.85 9.71
C VAL A 145 22.03 17.05 8.20
N GLU A 146 22.23 18.28 7.73
CA GLU A 146 22.55 18.59 6.33
C GLU A 146 23.88 17.93 5.94
N HIS A 147 24.92 18.10 6.74
CA HIS A 147 26.25 17.50 6.51
C HIS A 147 26.16 15.96 6.44
N ASP A 148 25.47 15.33 7.37
CA ASP A 148 25.23 13.87 7.36
C ASP A 148 24.38 13.40 6.17
N SER A 149 23.65 14.32 5.55
CA SER A 149 22.79 14.07 4.40
C SER A 149 23.46 14.37 3.07
N GLU A 150 24.68 14.96 3.06
CA GLU A 150 25.45 15.20 1.85
C GLU A 150 25.76 13.88 1.13
N GLY A 151 25.39 13.84 -0.16
CA GLY A 151 25.52 12.63 -0.97
C GLY A 151 24.44 11.57 -0.77
N GLY A 152 23.52 11.75 0.16
CA GLY A 152 22.35 10.89 0.32
C GLY A 152 21.33 11.13 -0.79
N SER A 153 20.89 10.05 -1.45
CA SER A 153 19.86 10.11 -2.50
C SER A 153 18.47 9.66 -2.02
N ASP A 154 18.36 9.26 -0.76
CA ASP A 154 17.10 8.83 -0.17
C ASP A 154 16.13 10.02 0.06
N ALA A 155 14.83 9.71 0.17
CA ALA A 155 13.79 10.73 0.23
C ALA A 155 13.94 11.67 1.43
N VAL A 156 14.37 11.17 2.60
CA VAL A 156 14.56 12.01 3.80
C VAL A 156 15.75 12.94 3.61
N ALA A 157 16.85 12.49 2.96
CA ALA A 157 17.96 13.37 2.61
C ALA A 157 17.50 14.51 1.69
N GLN A 158 16.63 14.24 0.71
CA GLN A 158 16.07 15.27 -0.17
C GLN A 158 15.16 16.25 0.59
N ILE A 159 14.41 15.79 1.58
CA ILE A 159 13.61 16.63 2.48
C ILE A 159 14.56 17.59 3.23
N ILE A 160 15.62 17.09 3.89
CA ILE A 160 16.58 17.87 4.65
C ILE A 160 17.29 18.89 3.74
N GLN A 161 17.85 18.44 2.62
CA GLN A 161 18.53 19.32 1.66
C GLN A 161 17.61 20.42 1.09
N SER A 162 16.33 20.10 0.87
CA SER A 162 15.34 21.06 0.39
C SER A 162 15.04 22.13 1.44
N ALA A 163 14.99 21.75 2.72
CA ALA A 163 14.78 22.65 3.83
C ALA A 163 16.02 23.55 4.05
N ALA A 164 17.21 22.95 4.11
CA ALA A 164 18.47 23.69 4.28
C ALA A 164 18.71 24.68 3.15
N ARG A 165 18.44 24.29 1.90
CA ARG A 165 18.53 25.18 0.75
C ARG A 165 17.60 26.39 0.85
N GLU A 166 16.34 26.21 1.29
CA GLU A 166 15.42 27.32 1.48
C GLU A 166 15.84 28.23 2.61
N ALA A 167 16.34 27.67 3.72
CA ALA A 167 16.90 28.44 4.84
C ALA A 167 18.11 29.27 4.40
N SER A 168 19.02 28.69 3.60
CA SER A 168 20.19 29.42 3.07
C SER A 168 19.82 30.56 2.12
N LEU A 169 18.83 30.35 1.24
CA LEU A 169 18.30 31.38 0.34
C LEU A 169 17.66 32.56 1.06
N SER A 170 17.16 32.32 2.27
CA SER A 170 16.56 33.35 3.14
C SER A 170 17.60 34.07 4.01
N GLY A 171 18.91 33.92 3.75
CA GLY A 171 19.98 34.58 4.48
C GLY A 171 20.11 34.14 5.94
N GLY A 172 19.59 32.97 6.30
CA GLY A 172 19.64 32.44 7.67
C GLY A 172 18.59 33.03 8.62
N VAL A 173 17.76 33.95 8.16
CA VAL A 173 16.63 34.47 8.95
C VAL A 173 15.47 33.44 8.84
N LEU A 174 15.10 32.83 9.96
CA LEU A 174 14.07 31.82 10.06
C LEU A 174 12.78 32.42 10.65
N ASP A 175 12.19 33.39 9.92
CA ASP A 175 10.90 33.96 10.24
C ASP A 175 9.74 33.02 9.88
N ASP A 176 8.51 33.40 10.19
CA ASP A 176 7.34 32.54 9.97
C ASP A 176 7.04 32.41 8.47
N ASP A 177 7.35 33.42 7.64
CA ASP A 177 7.18 33.33 6.19
C ASP A 177 8.16 32.32 5.56
N VAL A 178 9.39 32.25 6.07
CA VAL A 178 10.39 31.26 5.65
C VAL A 178 9.95 29.86 6.03
N LYS A 179 9.44 29.68 7.25
CA LYS A 179 8.93 28.38 7.71
C LYS A 179 7.76 27.89 6.85
N GLU A 180 6.84 28.80 6.47
CA GLU A 180 5.74 28.46 5.57
C GLU A 180 6.23 28.04 4.18
N ARG A 181 7.20 28.78 3.60
CA ARG A 181 7.81 28.40 2.32
C ARG A 181 8.51 27.05 2.39
N ILE A 182 9.22 26.75 3.48
CA ILE A 182 9.85 25.45 3.71
C ILE A 182 8.77 24.36 3.77
N ALA A 183 7.70 24.55 4.56
CA ALA A 183 6.62 23.58 4.68
C ALA A 183 6.00 23.22 3.32
N LEU A 184 5.67 24.23 2.49
CA LEU A 184 5.14 24.04 1.14
C LEU A 184 6.13 23.30 0.22
N ARG A 185 7.43 23.55 0.39
CA ARG A 185 8.47 22.87 -0.39
C ARG A 185 8.60 21.40 0.01
N LEU A 186 8.59 21.11 1.31
CA LEU A 186 8.63 19.75 1.83
C LEU A 186 7.42 18.92 1.38
N GLU A 187 6.21 19.47 1.42
CA GLU A 187 5.01 18.81 0.92
C GLU A 187 5.16 18.40 -0.57
N ARG A 188 5.75 19.26 -1.39
CA ARG A 188 6.02 18.94 -2.81
C ARG A 188 7.03 17.82 -2.96
N VAL A 189 8.08 17.79 -2.15
CA VAL A 189 9.10 16.72 -2.15
C VAL A 189 8.46 15.41 -1.71
N GLU A 190 7.71 15.38 -0.62
CA GLU A 190 6.98 14.20 -0.16
C GLU A 190 6.05 13.64 -1.24
N ALA A 191 5.25 14.51 -1.86
CA ALA A 191 4.35 14.12 -2.94
C ALA A 191 5.11 13.57 -4.16
N ALA A 192 6.27 14.14 -4.50
CA ALA A 192 7.11 13.63 -5.59
C ALA A 192 7.67 12.25 -5.28
N MET A 193 8.23 12.04 -4.09
CA MET A 193 8.78 10.75 -3.64
C MET A 193 7.69 9.68 -3.55
N SER A 194 6.51 10.04 -3.02
CA SER A 194 5.36 9.14 -2.96
C SER A 194 4.89 8.68 -4.35
N ARG A 195 4.87 9.59 -5.34
CA ARG A 195 4.57 9.24 -6.73
C ARG A 195 5.66 8.36 -7.36
N GLN A 196 6.92 8.62 -7.04
CA GLN A 196 8.04 7.85 -7.56
C GLN A 196 7.97 6.39 -7.08
N ILE A 197 7.80 6.16 -5.79
CA ILE A 197 7.71 4.81 -5.23
C ILE A 197 6.47 4.06 -5.70
N ALA A 198 5.37 4.74 -6.01
CA ALA A 198 4.15 4.15 -6.53
C ALA A 198 4.23 3.78 -8.03
N ARG A 199 5.25 4.23 -8.76
CA ARG A 199 5.37 3.90 -10.20
C ARG A 199 5.49 2.40 -10.40
N GLY A 200 4.76 1.89 -11.40
CA GLY A 200 4.76 0.47 -11.77
C GLY A 200 3.78 -0.40 -11.00
N THR A 201 3.24 0.04 -9.86
CA THR A 201 2.22 -0.76 -9.15
C THR A 201 0.89 -0.81 -9.90
N GLY A 202 0.61 0.17 -10.77
CA GLY A 202 -0.58 0.19 -11.60
C GLY A 202 -0.70 -1.01 -12.55
N VAL A 203 0.42 -1.59 -12.98
CA VAL A 203 0.42 -2.82 -13.80
C VAL A 203 -0.27 -3.96 -13.06
N LEU A 204 -0.01 -4.12 -11.75
CA LEU A 204 -0.67 -5.15 -10.93
C LEU A 204 -2.18 -4.92 -10.83
N ALA A 205 -2.61 -3.67 -10.67
CA ALA A 205 -4.02 -3.33 -10.65
C ALA A 205 -4.70 -3.67 -11.98
N THR A 206 -4.04 -3.38 -13.11
CA THR A 206 -4.53 -3.70 -14.45
C THR A 206 -4.62 -5.20 -14.65
N ILE A 207 -3.56 -5.97 -14.36
CA ILE A 207 -3.57 -7.44 -14.47
C ILE A 207 -4.68 -8.03 -13.60
N GLY A 208 -4.78 -7.60 -12.33
CA GLY A 208 -5.81 -8.08 -11.41
C GLY A 208 -7.23 -7.84 -11.89
N ALA A 209 -7.47 -6.66 -12.50
CA ALA A 209 -8.78 -6.30 -13.02
C ALA A 209 -9.12 -6.94 -14.37
N THR A 210 -8.13 -7.16 -15.25
CA THR A 210 -8.40 -7.57 -16.65
C THR A 210 -8.16 -9.05 -16.90
N ALA A 211 -7.22 -9.71 -16.20
CA ALA A 211 -6.87 -11.11 -16.49
C ALA A 211 -8.04 -12.10 -16.36
N PRO A 212 -9.01 -11.96 -15.43
CA PRO A 212 -10.18 -12.85 -15.41
C PRO A 212 -11.03 -12.72 -16.67
N PHE A 213 -11.20 -11.50 -17.19
CA PHE A 213 -11.99 -11.25 -18.41
C PHE A 213 -11.27 -11.76 -19.66
N VAL A 214 -9.94 -11.65 -19.70
CA VAL A 214 -9.12 -12.23 -20.77
C VAL A 214 -9.24 -13.76 -20.76
N GLY A 215 -9.21 -14.38 -19.59
CA GLY A 215 -9.46 -15.83 -19.43
C GLY A 215 -10.87 -16.22 -19.88
N LEU A 216 -11.89 -15.46 -19.46
CA LEU A 216 -13.28 -15.65 -19.88
C LEU A 216 -13.43 -15.51 -21.40
N PHE A 217 -12.79 -14.56 -22.04
CA PHE A 217 -12.75 -14.43 -23.51
C PHE A 217 -12.20 -15.74 -24.13
N GLY A 218 -11.13 -16.31 -23.57
CA GLY A 218 -10.59 -17.60 -24.00
C GLY A 218 -11.61 -18.73 -23.94
N THR A 219 -12.44 -18.79 -22.87
CA THR A 219 -13.51 -19.82 -22.80
C THR A 219 -14.60 -19.60 -23.83
N VAL A 220 -15.07 -18.39 -24.01
CA VAL A 220 -16.11 -18.09 -25.00
C VAL A 220 -15.64 -18.47 -26.40
N TRP A 221 -14.41 -18.12 -26.77
CA TRP A 221 -13.81 -18.46 -28.04
C TRP A 221 -13.66 -19.97 -28.24
N GLY A 222 -13.09 -20.67 -27.26
CA GLY A 222 -12.87 -22.13 -27.36
C GLY A 222 -14.16 -22.93 -27.41
N ILE A 223 -15.18 -22.54 -26.63
CA ILE A 223 -16.51 -23.20 -26.69
C ILE A 223 -17.18 -22.93 -28.04
N MET A 224 -17.09 -21.72 -28.57
CA MET A 224 -17.59 -21.39 -29.90
C MET A 224 -16.98 -22.31 -30.97
N ASN A 225 -15.65 -22.48 -30.98
CA ASN A 225 -14.97 -23.37 -31.91
C ASN A 225 -15.37 -24.84 -31.73
N ALA A 226 -15.59 -25.29 -30.47
CA ALA A 226 -16.08 -26.62 -30.21
C ALA A 226 -17.47 -26.88 -30.83
N PHE A 227 -18.39 -25.90 -30.77
CA PHE A 227 -19.71 -26.01 -31.41
C PHE A 227 -19.64 -25.94 -32.95
N ILE A 228 -18.72 -25.15 -33.51
CA ILE A 228 -18.47 -25.17 -34.96
C ILE A 228 -18.03 -26.57 -35.40
N GLY A 229 -17.11 -27.22 -34.66
CA GLY A 229 -16.66 -28.57 -34.93
C GLY A 229 -17.80 -29.61 -34.92
N ILE A 230 -18.77 -29.48 -34.00
CA ILE A 230 -19.99 -30.33 -34.00
C ILE A 230 -20.76 -30.16 -35.30
N SER A 231 -20.98 -28.92 -35.73
CA SER A 231 -21.73 -28.59 -36.92
C SER A 231 -21.06 -29.15 -38.18
N GLU A 232 -19.76 -29.05 -38.29
CA GLU A 232 -18.97 -29.56 -39.43
C GLU A 232 -18.89 -31.07 -39.45
N ALA A 233 -18.75 -31.72 -38.28
CA ALA A 233 -18.65 -33.17 -38.18
C ALA A 233 -20.00 -33.88 -38.27
N HIS A 234 -21.13 -33.17 -38.31
CA HIS A 234 -22.49 -33.71 -38.32
C HIS A 234 -22.71 -34.80 -37.25
N THR A 235 -22.10 -34.68 -36.09
CA THR A 235 -22.16 -35.65 -35.01
C THR A 235 -22.48 -34.98 -33.67
N THR A 236 -23.30 -35.65 -32.86
CA THR A 236 -23.62 -35.21 -31.49
C THR A 236 -22.73 -35.86 -30.43
N ASN A 237 -21.64 -36.52 -30.86
CA ASN A 237 -20.74 -37.20 -29.95
C ASN A 237 -19.92 -36.20 -29.12
N LEU A 238 -20.17 -36.14 -27.82
CA LEU A 238 -19.46 -35.26 -26.87
C LEU A 238 -17.95 -35.52 -26.82
N ALA A 239 -17.49 -36.70 -27.18
CA ALA A 239 -16.06 -37.03 -27.22
C ALA A 239 -15.26 -36.15 -28.21
N VAL A 240 -15.91 -35.63 -29.24
CA VAL A 240 -15.31 -34.78 -30.26
C VAL A 240 -15.04 -33.36 -29.70
N VAL A 241 -15.90 -32.86 -28.81
CA VAL A 241 -15.83 -31.47 -28.32
C VAL A 241 -15.24 -31.37 -26.92
N ALA A 242 -15.16 -32.45 -26.16
CA ALA A 242 -14.63 -32.45 -24.81
C ALA A 242 -13.20 -31.84 -24.68
N PRO A 243 -12.25 -32.12 -25.62
CA PRO A 243 -10.93 -31.51 -25.57
C PRO A 243 -11.00 -30.00 -25.72
N GLY A 244 -11.75 -29.45 -26.70
CA GLY A 244 -11.85 -27.98 -26.92
C GLY A 244 -12.51 -27.25 -25.76
N ILE A 245 -13.50 -27.90 -25.09
CA ILE A 245 -14.10 -27.31 -23.87
C ILE A 245 -13.08 -27.32 -22.73
N ALA A 246 -12.30 -28.39 -22.55
CA ALA A 246 -11.29 -28.48 -21.51
C ALA A 246 -10.18 -27.42 -21.71
N GLU A 247 -9.73 -27.20 -22.94
CA GLU A 247 -8.77 -26.15 -23.32
C GLU A 247 -9.32 -24.75 -22.98
N ALA A 248 -10.59 -24.50 -23.30
CA ALA A 248 -11.27 -23.26 -22.98
C ALA A 248 -11.30 -23.02 -21.46
N LEU A 249 -11.69 -24.00 -20.67
CA LEU A 249 -11.73 -23.89 -19.20
C LEU A 249 -10.33 -23.65 -18.61
N LEU A 250 -9.29 -24.24 -19.19
CA LEU A 250 -7.90 -23.99 -18.79
C LEU A 250 -7.52 -22.50 -18.96
N ALA A 251 -7.97 -21.85 -20.03
CA ALA A 251 -7.70 -20.42 -20.23
C ALA A 251 -8.30 -19.57 -19.09
N THR A 252 -9.53 -19.86 -18.65
CA THR A 252 -10.12 -19.14 -17.50
C THR A 252 -9.38 -19.43 -16.20
N ALA A 253 -8.98 -20.67 -15.95
CA ALA A 253 -8.20 -21.02 -14.78
C ALA A 253 -6.87 -20.24 -14.73
N LEU A 254 -6.16 -20.10 -15.86
CA LEU A 254 -4.94 -19.29 -15.99
C LEU A 254 -5.23 -17.80 -15.73
N GLY A 255 -6.37 -17.28 -16.20
CA GLY A 255 -6.81 -15.92 -15.91
C GLY A 255 -6.92 -15.63 -14.41
N LEU A 256 -7.54 -16.56 -13.67
CA LEU A 256 -7.67 -16.44 -12.21
C LEU A 256 -6.33 -16.64 -11.49
N ILE A 257 -5.48 -17.56 -11.94
CA ILE A 257 -4.12 -17.78 -11.40
C ILE A 257 -3.25 -16.52 -11.56
N ALA A 258 -3.41 -15.78 -12.65
CA ALA A 258 -2.70 -14.51 -12.83
C ALA A 258 -3.31 -13.37 -12.01
N ALA A 259 -4.64 -13.27 -11.95
CA ALA A 259 -5.34 -12.15 -11.33
C ALA A 259 -5.27 -12.15 -9.80
N ILE A 260 -5.48 -13.28 -9.16
CA ILE A 260 -5.57 -13.34 -7.69
C ILE A 260 -4.28 -12.85 -7.01
N PRO A 261 -3.08 -13.36 -7.39
CA PRO A 261 -1.83 -12.83 -6.83
C PRO A 261 -1.64 -11.34 -7.13
N ALA A 262 -1.98 -10.88 -8.34
CA ALA A 262 -1.83 -9.50 -8.75
C ALA A 262 -2.61 -8.55 -7.83
N VAL A 263 -3.89 -8.86 -7.52
CA VAL A 263 -4.72 -8.06 -6.61
C VAL A 263 -4.18 -8.09 -5.18
N VAL A 264 -3.80 -9.26 -4.67
CA VAL A 264 -3.26 -9.40 -3.31
C VAL A 264 -1.97 -8.58 -3.15
N ILE A 265 -1.06 -8.71 -4.11
CA ILE A 265 0.22 -8.00 -4.11
C ILE A 265 -0.01 -6.48 -4.24
N TYR A 266 -0.88 -6.04 -5.15
CA TYR A 266 -1.25 -4.63 -5.32
C TYR A 266 -1.74 -4.03 -4.01
N ASN A 267 -2.69 -4.68 -3.34
CA ASN A 267 -3.23 -4.21 -2.07
C ASN A 267 -2.17 -4.17 -0.96
N HIS A 268 -1.25 -5.12 -0.94
CA HIS A 268 -0.13 -5.12 0.00
C HIS A 268 0.82 -3.95 -0.25
N LEU A 269 1.25 -3.75 -1.49
CA LEU A 269 2.15 -2.65 -1.86
C LEU A 269 1.51 -1.29 -1.61
N THR A 270 0.23 -1.11 -1.92
CA THR A 270 -0.49 0.16 -1.67
C THR A 270 -0.49 0.52 -0.19
N ARG A 271 -0.74 -0.43 0.70
CA ARG A 271 -0.66 -0.19 2.16
C ARG A 271 0.77 0.13 2.61
N SER A 272 1.75 -0.55 2.07
CA SER A 272 3.15 -0.32 2.41
C SER A 272 3.67 1.03 1.90
N ILE A 273 3.20 1.48 0.74
CA ILE A 273 3.48 2.82 0.18
C ILE A 273 2.81 3.91 1.05
N ALA A 274 1.59 3.68 1.52
CA ALA A 274 0.93 4.61 2.44
C ALA A 274 1.69 4.74 3.76
N ALA A 275 2.20 3.65 4.32
CA ALA A 275 3.03 3.67 5.52
C ALA A 275 4.37 4.40 5.29
N TYR A 276 5.00 4.20 4.13
CA TYR A 276 6.20 4.95 3.75
C TYR A 276 5.94 6.45 3.60
N ARG A 277 4.80 6.83 3.01
CA ARG A 277 4.39 8.24 2.91
C ARG A 277 4.20 8.87 4.29
N ALA A 278 3.58 8.18 5.23
CA ALA A 278 3.44 8.66 6.60
C ALA A 278 4.81 8.89 7.26
N LEU A 279 5.78 7.99 7.05
CA LEU A 279 7.14 8.14 7.54
C LEU A 279 7.86 9.38 6.95
N LEU A 280 7.61 9.72 5.68
CA LEU A 280 8.13 10.96 5.09
C LEU A 280 7.50 12.20 5.72
N GLY A 281 6.19 12.18 5.99
CA GLY A 281 5.51 13.26 6.72
C GLY A 281 6.07 13.46 8.13
N ASP A 282 6.35 12.36 8.84
CA ASP A 282 7.01 12.42 10.16
C ASP A 282 8.41 13.08 10.05
N ALA A 283 9.20 12.73 9.02
CA ALA A 283 10.50 13.34 8.78
C ALA A 283 10.39 14.83 8.47
N SER A 284 9.43 15.25 7.63
CA SER A 284 9.17 16.65 7.34
C SER A 284 8.78 17.45 8.59
N ALA A 285 7.93 16.86 9.43
CA ALA A 285 7.54 17.47 10.70
C ALA A 285 8.74 17.68 11.64
N GLN A 286 9.64 16.68 11.74
CA GLN A 286 10.86 16.79 12.55
C GLN A 286 11.81 17.88 12.02
N VAL A 287 11.99 17.99 10.69
CA VAL A 287 12.79 19.05 10.08
C VAL A 287 12.20 20.43 10.39
N LEU A 288 10.88 20.61 10.30
CA LEU A 288 10.22 21.85 10.65
C LEU A 288 10.37 22.21 12.14
N LEU A 289 10.33 21.20 13.03
CA LEU A 289 10.59 21.40 14.46
C LEU A 289 12.03 21.85 14.73
N LEU A 290 13.03 21.28 14.05
CA LEU A 290 14.43 21.72 14.15
C LEU A 290 14.57 23.19 13.72
N ILE A 291 14.03 23.56 12.56
CA ILE A 291 14.04 24.94 12.04
C ILE A 291 13.35 25.89 13.01
N SER A 292 12.22 25.50 13.58
CA SER A 292 11.50 26.34 14.56
C SER A 292 12.30 26.56 15.84
N ARG A 293 13.03 25.54 16.32
CA ARG A 293 13.91 25.66 17.49
C ARG A 293 15.11 26.58 17.21
N GLU A 294 15.71 26.49 16.03
CA GLU A 294 16.83 27.36 15.63
C GLU A 294 16.40 28.82 15.47
N GLY A 295 15.27 29.07 14.81
CA GLY A 295 14.70 30.41 14.72
C GLY A 295 14.41 31.05 16.09
N GLY A 296 13.94 30.25 17.05
CA GLY A 296 13.72 30.70 18.41
C GLY A 296 15.01 30.98 19.21
N ARG A 297 16.14 30.37 18.86
CA ARG A 297 17.45 30.63 19.47
C ARG A 297 18.11 31.89 18.91
N GLY A 298 17.83 32.23 17.65
CA GLY A 298 18.35 33.46 16.99
C GLY A 298 17.55 34.72 17.28
N ALA A 299 16.33 34.63 17.78
CA ALA A 299 15.56 35.81 18.17
C ALA A 299 16.17 36.45 19.41
N PRO A 300 16.49 37.77 19.41
CA PRO A 300 16.95 38.46 20.61
C PRO A 300 15.87 38.25 21.69
N ARG A 301 16.27 37.66 22.82
CA ARG A 301 15.45 37.64 24.04
C ARG A 301 15.19 39.09 24.40
N ILE A 302 14.07 39.65 24.00
CA ILE A 302 13.56 40.87 24.59
C ILE A 302 13.37 40.51 26.07
N ALA A 303 14.33 41.00 26.90
CA ALA A 303 14.21 40.91 28.34
C ALA A 303 12.85 41.49 28.69
N ARG A 304 11.93 40.68 29.16
CA ARG A 304 10.68 41.16 29.73
C ARG A 304 11.10 41.97 30.94
N ALA A 305 11.25 43.28 30.74
CA ALA A 305 11.43 44.23 31.84
C ALA A 305 10.25 44.03 32.77
N ALA A 306 10.56 43.62 33.98
CA ALA A 306 9.61 43.57 35.08
C ALA A 306 9.10 45.01 35.32
N GLU A 307 7.83 45.23 35.16
CA GLU A 307 7.08 46.22 35.91
C GLU A 307 6.31 45.51 37.04
#